data_4bd9d75441556fdd97ec08b826a2f964
#
_entry.id   4bd9d75441556fdd97ec08b826a2f964
#
_cell.length_a   1.000
_cell.length_b   1.000
_cell.length_c   1.000
_cell.angle_alpha   90.00
_cell.angle_beta   90.00
_cell.angle_gamma   90.00
#
_symmetry.space_group_name_H-M   'P 1'
#
loop_
_entity.id
_entity.type
_entity.pdbx_description
1 polymer ?
#
loop_
_entity_poly.entity_id
_entity_poly.type
_entity_poly.pdbx_seq_one_letter_code
_entity_poly.pdbx_strand_id
1 'polypeptide(L)'
;MIFDRQQQRLLLEGKEYAPEDISRLVAEGAGNCPPALWDLYLFLNEWFDASPVITVHTSGSTGVPKELVVRKDRMMQSARLTCEFLNLQAGDTALLCMNLRYIGAMMMVVRSLVAGLNLVVRPASGHPLSDVEVPLKFAAMVPLQVYNTPVSYTHLRA
;
A
#
# COMPACT_ATOMS: atom_id res chain seq x y z
N MET A 1 -4.18 -0.40 -16.76
CA MET A 1 -3.97 0.38 -15.51
C MET A 1 -5.04 1.45 -15.36
N ILE A 2 -5.48 1.73 -14.14
CA ILE A 2 -6.64 2.60 -13.86
C ILE A 2 -6.15 3.91 -13.24
N PHE A 3 -6.33 5.02 -13.96
CA PHE A 3 -5.90 6.37 -13.53
C PHE A 3 -7.03 7.27 -13.06
N ASP A 4 -8.28 6.90 -13.32
CA ASP A 4 -9.43 7.56 -12.70
C ASP A 4 -9.65 6.97 -11.31
N ARG A 5 -9.41 7.77 -10.28
CA ARG A 5 -9.52 7.34 -8.88
C ARG A 5 -10.92 6.83 -8.51
N GLN A 6 -11.97 7.38 -9.11
CA GLN A 6 -13.33 6.92 -8.83
C GLN A 6 -13.65 5.56 -9.46
N GLN A 7 -12.87 5.15 -10.45
CA GLN A 7 -12.98 3.81 -11.07
C GLN A 7 -12.03 2.79 -10.44
N GLN A 8 -11.09 3.22 -9.61
CA GLN A 8 -10.19 2.31 -8.91
C GLN A 8 -10.95 1.45 -7.90
N ARG A 9 -10.51 0.22 -7.76
CA ARG A 9 -11.00 -0.74 -6.77
C ARG A 9 -9.82 -1.32 -6.03
N LEU A 10 -9.93 -1.42 -4.72
CA LEU A 10 -8.94 -2.13 -3.93
C LEU A 10 -9.28 -3.62 -3.93
N LEU A 11 -8.38 -4.44 -4.43
CA LEU A 11 -8.45 -5.89 -4.20
C LEU A 11 -7.62 -6.20 -2.95
N LEU A 12 -8.28 -6.56 -1.86
CA LEU A 12 -7.69 -6.82 -0.55
C LEU A 12 -7.95 -8.27 -0.15
N GLU A 13 -6.90 -9.08 -0.14
CA GLU A 13 -6.97 -10.52 0.18
C GLU A 13 -8.14 -11.24 -0.52
N GLY A 14 -8.30 -10.95 -1.82
CA GLY A 14 -9.31 -11.55 -2.69
C GLY A 14 -10.68 -10.87 -2.68
N LYS A 15 -10.88 -9.83 -1.87
CA LYS A 15 -12.14 -9.06 -1.83
C LYS A 15 -11.96 -7.67 -2.42
N GLU A 16 -12.87 -7.28 -3.31
CA GLU A 16 -12.89 -5.94 -3.90
C GLU A 16 -13.65 -4.94 -3.02
N TYR A 17 -13.10 -3.72 -2.99
CA TYR A 17 -13.68 -2.56 -2.32
C TYR A 17 -13.71 -1.37 -3.27
N ALA A 18 -14.91 -0.81 -3.47
CA ALA A 18 -15.12 0.44 -4.19
C ALA A 18 -14.87 1.66 -3.28
N PRO A 19 -14.70 2.87 -3.82
CA PRO A 19 -14.59 4.09 -3.00
C PRO A 19 -15.73 4.24 -1.99
N GLU A 20 -16.96 3.90 -2.39
CA GLU A 20 -18.14 3.98 -1.52
C GLU A 20 -18.08 2.99 -0.35
N ASP A 21 -17.53 1.80 -0.56
CA ASP A 21 -17.31 0.82 0.52
C ASP A 21 -16.34 1.35 1.57
N ILE A 22 -15.27 2.01 1.11
CA ILE A 22 -14.27 2.63 2.01
C ILE A 22 -14.90 3.76 2.81
N SER A 23 -15.66 4.65 2.17
CA SER A 23 -16.34 5.75 2.85
C SER A 23 -17.31 5.23 3.94
N ARG A 24 -18.04 4.15 3.65
CA ARG A 24 -18.94 3.50 4.61
C ARG A 24 -18.16 2.91 5.79
N LEU A 25 -17.07 2.15 5.53
CA LEU A 25 -16.24 1.57 6.58
C LEU A 25 -15.67 2.63 7.52
N VAL A 26 -15.20 3.75 6.97
CA VAL A 26 -14.66 4.86 7.78
C VAL A 26 -15.78 5.53 8.59
N ALA A 27 -16.98 5.71 8.03
CA ALA A 27 -18.12 6.28 8.74
C ALA A 27 -18.63 5.40 9.89
N GLU A 28 -18.54 4.07 9.74
CA GLU A 28 -18.89 3.09 10.79
C GLU A 28 -17.87 3.10 11.96
N GLY A 29 -16.65 3.58 11.72
CA GLY A 29 -15.59 3.66 12.72
C GLY A 29 -14.74 2.38 12.83
N ALA A 30 -13.65 2.48 13.61
CA ALA A 30 -12.66 1.41 13.71
C ALA A 30 -13.22 0.11 14.32
N GLY A 31 -14.11 0.18 15.31
CA GLY A 31 -14.63 -1.00 15.98
C GLY A 31 -13.52 -1.93 16.44
N ASN A 32 -13.60 -3.20 16.02
CA ASN A 32 -12.57 -4.24 16.24
C ASN A 32 -11.62 -4.41 15.05
N CYS A 33 -11.58 -3.43 14.12
CA CYS A 33 -10.69 -3.49 12.96
C CYS A 33 -9.23 -3.48 13.40
N PRO A 34 -8.37 -4.39 12.89
CA PRO A 34 -6.94 -4.33 13.16
C PRO A 34 -6.34 -2.96 12.78
N PRO A 35 -5.42 -2.41 13.58
CA PRO A 35 -4.87 -1.06 13.35
C PRO A 35 -4.29 -0.86 11.94
N ALA A 36 -3.60 -1.84 11.39
CA ALA A 36 -3.02 -1.74 10.04
C ALA A 36 -4.10 -1.62 8.95
N LEU A 37 -5.23 -2.31 9.10
CA LEU A 37 -6.37 -2.19 8.19
C LEU A 37 -7.10 -0.86 8.37
N TRP A 38 -7.23 -0.40 9.61
CA TRP A 38 -7.84 0.89 9.88
C TRP A 38 -7.05 2.03 9.25
N ASP A 39 -5.74 2.02 9.40
CA ASP A 39 -4.84 2.99 8.74
C ASP A 39 -4.99 2.96 7.22
N LEU A 40 -5.14 1.76 6.63
CA LEU A 40 -5.40 1.61 5.20
C LEU A 40 -6.73 2.24 4.78
N TYR A 41 -7.81 2.03 5.54
CA TYR A 41 -9.11 2.62 5.22
C TYR A 41 -9.10 4.15 5.34
N LEU A 42 -8.40 4.70 6.33
CA LEU A 42 -8.23 6.15 6.48
C LEU A 42 -7.44 6.73 5.29
N PHE A 43 -6.34 6.09 4.89
CA PHE A 43 -5.57 6.50 3.72
C PHE A 43 -6.43 6.46 2.45
N LEU A 44 -7.18 5.38 2.23
CA LEU A 44 -8.03 5.23 1.05
C LEU A 44 -9.17 6.27 1.02
N ASN A 45 -9.74 6.60 2.17
CA ASN A 45 -10.75 7.64 2.25
C ASN A 45 -10.21 9.01 1.81
N GLU A 46 -8.99 9.34 2.22
CA GLU A 46 -8.29 10.55 1.75
C GLU A 46 -7.86 10.43 0.27
N TRP A 47 -7.46 9.23 -0.17
CA TRP A 47 -7.09 8.98 -1.56
C TRP A 47 -8.25 9.22 -2.52
N PHE A 48 -9.45 8.78 -2.15
CA PHE A 48 -10.65 8.88 -2.99
C PHE A 48 -11.40 10.21 -2.86
N ASP A 49 -11.03 11.08 -1.94
CA ASP A 49 -11.64 12.40 -1.83
C ASP A 49 -11.39 13.28 -3.08
N ALA A 50 -12.06 14.43 -3.15
CA ALA A 50 -11.95 15.34 -4.29
C ALA A 50 -10.61 16.06 -4.39
N SER A 51 -9.79 16.08 -3.31
CA SER A 51 -8.50 16.77 -3.30
C SER A 51 -7.54 16.17 -4.34
N PRO A 52 -6.87 17.00 -5.17
CA PRO A 52 -5.84 16.53 -6.10
C PRO A 52 -4.49 16.22 -5.42
N VAL A 53 -4.37 16.54 -4.15
CA VAL A 53 -3.13 16.40 -3.37
C VAL A 53 -3.36 15.60 -2.10
N ILE A 54 -2.28 15.05 -1.56
CA ILE A 54 -2.25 14.34 -0.29
C ILE A 54 -0.99 14.72 0.49
N THR A 55 -1.09 14.78 1.82
CA THR A 55 0.05 15.00 2.69
C THR A 55 0.76 13.68 2.98
N VAL A 56 2.07 13.67 2.76
CA VAL A 56 2.92 12.51 3.01
C VAL A 56 4.05 12.87 3.97
N HIS A 57 4.56 11.87 4.68
CA HIS A 57 5.71 12.02 5.56
C HIS A 57 6.89 11.21 5.02
N THR A 58 8.08 11.79 5.09
CA THR A 58 9.33 11.09 4.80
C THR A 58 10.04 10.78 6.11
N SER A 59 10.76 9.67 6.16
CA SER A 59 11.51 9.25 7.36
C SER A 59 12.71 10.14 7.70
N GLY A 60 13.05 11.11 6.88
CA GLY A 60 14.12 12.10 7.06
C GLY A 60 15.47 11.54 7.55
N SER A 61 16.56 11.82 6.86
CA SER A 61 17.94 11.43 7.27
C SER A 61 18.38 12.07 8.61
N THR A 62 17.66 13.07 9.10
CA THR A 62 17.93 13.80 10.35
C THR A 62 17.06 13.36 11.53
N GLY A 63 16.28 12.28 11.39
CA GLY A 63 15.39 11.75 12.44
C GLY A 63 14.06 12.52 12.61
N VAL A 64 13.90 13.69 12.02
CA VAL A 64 12.64 14.46 12.04
C VAL A 64 11.87 14.18 10.74
N PRO A 65 10.65 13.56 10.81
CA PRO A 65 9.83 13.38 9.63
C PRO A 65 9.51 14.71 8.97
N LYS A 66 9.72 14.81 7.65
CA LYS A 66 9.31 15.97 6.86
C LYS A 66 7.94 15.72 6.28
N GLU A 67 7.07 16.72 6.44
CA GLU A 67 5.76 16.75 5.82
C GLU A 67 5.86 17.38 4.43
N LEU A 68 5.30 16.71 3.44
CA LEU A 68 5.28 17.14 2.05
C LEU A 68 3.87 16.98 1.49
N VAL A 69 3.46 17.93 0.66
CA VAL A 69 2.23 17.83 -0.12
C VAL A 69 2.58 17.31 -1.51
N VAL A 70 1.97 16.19 -1.90
CA VAL A 70 2.23 15.51 -3.17
C VAL A 70 0.95 15.42 -3.99
N ARG A 71 1.06 15.57 -5.30
CA ARG A 71 -0.06 15.41 -6.23
C ARG A 71 -0.38 13.92 -6.42
N LYS A 72 -1.65 13.55 -6.29
CA LYS A 72 -2.13 12.18 -6.47
C LYS A 72 -1.89 11.65 -7.90
N ASP A 73 -2.00 12.50 -8.93
CA ASP A 73 -1.69 12.11 -10.31
C ASP A 73 -0.21 11.74 -10.51
N ARG A 74 0.70 12.44 -9.83
CA ARG A 74 2.14 12.11 -9.87
C ARG A 74 2.43 10.79 -9.17
N MET A 75 1.75 10.52 -8.07
CA MET A 75 1.86 9.22 -7.38
C MET A 75 1.38 8.08 -8.30
N MET A 76 0.27 8.25 -9.01
CA MET A 76 -0.22 7.25 -9.96
C MET A 76 0.74 7.03 -11.14
N GLN A 77 1.36 8.09 -11.67
CA GLN A 77 2.38 7.96 -12.73
C GLN A 77 3.61 7.19 -12.24
N SER A 78 4.10 7.50 -11.04
CA SER A 78 5.20 6.77 -10.42
C SER A 78 4.86 5.30 -10.19
N ALA A 79 3.64 5.03 -9.73
CA ALA A 79 3.13 3.67 -9.55
C ALA A 79 3.11 2.90 -10.88
N ARG A 80 2.63 3.53 -11.97
CA ARG A 80 2.64 2.94 -13.30
C ARG A 80 4.02 2.51 -13.74
N LEU A 81 5.00 3.42 -13.65
CA LEU A 81 6.38 3.13 -14.06
C LEU A 81 6.98 1.95 -13.27
N THR A 82 6.73 1.90 -11.96
CA THR A 82 7.18 0.78 -11.14
C THR A 82 6.52 -0.53 -11.56
N CYS A 83 5.21 -0.53 -11.75
CA CYS A 83 4.47 -1.74 -12.13
C CYS A 83 4.87 -2.25 -13.52
N GLU A 84 5.08 -1.35 -14.48
CA GLU A 84 5.58 -1.70 -15.82
C GLU A 84 6.99 -2.29 -15.75
N PHE A 85 7.91 -1.63 -15.01
CA PHE A 85 9.28 -2.10 -14.85
C PHE A 85 9.38 -3.48 -14.22
N LEU A 86 8.56 -3.75 -13.21
CA LEU A 86 8.52 -5.03 -12.49
C LEU A 86 7.59 -6.06 -13.16
N ASN A 87 6.95 -5.70 -14.27
CA ASN A 87 5.98 -6.54 -14.98
C ASN A 87 4.88 -7.08 -14.03
N LEU A 88 4.31 -6.20 -13.21
CA LEU A 88 3.21 -6.54 -12.31
C LEU A 88 1.89 -6.52 -13.07
N GLN A 89 1.10 -7.57 -12.88
CA GLN A 89 -0.18 -7.78 -13.55
C GLN A 89 -1.35 -7.71 -12.55
N ALA A 90 -2.53 -7.43 -13.05
CA ALA A 90 -3.75 -7.49 -12.24
C ALA A 90 -3.90 -8.88 -11.59
N GLY A 91 -4.20 -8.91 -10.30
CA GLY A 91 -4.29 -10.13 -9.51
C GLY A 91 -2.97 -10.62 -8.90
N ASP A 92 -1.82 -10.08 -9.31
CA ASP A 92 -0.54 -10.38 -8.64
C ASP A 92 -0.60 -9.97 -7.17
N THR A 93 -0.08 -10.80 -6.28
CA THR A 93 -0.12 -10.56 -4.85
C THR A 93 1.01 -9.65 -4.40
N ALA A 94 0.65 -8.57 -3.70
CA ALA A 94 1.57 -7.59 -3.16
C ALA A 94 1.41 -7.45 -1.64
N LEU A 95 2.52 -7.29 -0.91
CA LEU A 95 2.51 -7.17 0.55
C LEU A 95 2.70 -5.71 0.99
N LEU A 96 1.77 -5.21 1.81
CA LEU A 96 1.91 -4.00 2.59
C LEU A 96 2.27 -4.37 4.03
N CYS A 97 3.50 -4.08 4.44
CA CYS A 97 4.03 -4.38 5.78
C CYS A 97 4.80 -3.20 6.39
N MET A 98 4.51 -2.00 5.93
CA MET A 98 5.11 -0.75 6.41
C MET A 98 4.03 0.19 6.94
N ASN A 99 4.44 1.15 7.77
CA ASN A 99 3.54 2.14 8.33
C ASN A 99 3.06 3.13 7.25
N LEU A 100 1.74 3.24 7.08
CA LEU A 100 1.09 4.13 6.10
C LEU A 100 1.26 5.63 6.39
N ARG A 101 1.90 6.00 7.49
CA ARG A 101 2.35 7.37 7.71
C ARG A 101 3.40 7.80 6.68
N TYR A 102 4.16 6.85 6.12
CA TYR A 102 5.27 7.13 5.22
C TYR A 102 4.92 6.85 3.76
N ILE A 103 5.51 7.65 2.86
CA ILE A 103 5.24 7.59 1.42
C ILE A 103 5.53 6.21 0.81
N GLY A 104 6.51 5.48 1.32
CA GLY A 104 6.82 4.12 0.82
C GLY A 104 5.65 3.16 0.95
N ALA A 105 4.96 3.17 2.09
CA ALA A 105 3.77 2.37 2.33
C ALA A 105 2.57 2.87 1.49
N MET A 106 2.37 4.19 1.43
CA MET A 106 1.31 4.79 0.60
C MET A 106 1.47 4.38 -0.87
N MET A 107 2.71 4.38 -1.39
CA MET A 107 2.99 3.98 -2.77
C MET A 107 2.70 2.51 -3.05
N MET A 108 2.79 1.61 -2.05
CA MET A 108 2.33 0.23 -2.20
C MET A 108 0.83 0.16 -2.49
N VAL A 109 0.03 0.94 -1.76
CA VAL A 109 -1.42 1.02 -1.97
C VAL A 109 -1.73 1.61 -3.34
N VAL A 110 -1.06 2.70 -3.73
CA VAL A 110 -1.28 3.34 -5.03
C VAL A 110 -0.94 2.40 -6.19
N ARG A 111 0.15 1.64 -6.10
CA ARG A 111 0.49 0.60 -7.08
C ARG A 111 -0.60 -0.47 -7.18
N SER A 112 -1.12 -0.91 -6.05
CA SER A 112 -2.21 -1.89 -6.03
C SER A 112 -3.48 -1.38 -6.69
N LEU A 113 -3.85 -0.12 -6.45
CA LEU A 113 -5.01 0.51 -7.07
C LEU A 113 -4.83 0.71 -8.59
N VAL A 114 -3.66 1.18 -9.03
CA VAL A 114 -3.37 1.45 -10.44
C VAL A 114 -3.29 0.16 -11.27
N ALA A 115 -2.63 -0.86 -10.75
CA ALA A 115 -2.38 -2.12 -11.46
C ALA A 115 -3.37 -3.25 -11.14
N GLY A 116 -4.27 -3.06 -10.17
CA GLY A 116 -5.22 -4.10 -9.75
C GLY A 116 -4.56 -5.24 -8.99
N LEU A 117 -3.53 -4.97 -8.17
CA LEU A 117 -2.84 -5.99 -7.40
C LEU A 117 -3.70 -6.49 -6.23
N ASN A 118 -3.57 -7.76 -5.88
CA ASN A 118 -4.16 -8.32 -4.68
C ASN A 118 -3.28 -7.97 -3.47
N LEU A 119 -3.74 -6.99 -2.68
CA LEU A 119 -2.99 -6.48 -1.54
C LEU A 119 -3.19 -7.38 -0.33
N VAL A 120 -2.09 -7.80 0.27
CA VAL A 120 -2.04 -8.46 1.58
C VAL A 120 -1.48 -7.47 2.59
N VAL A 121 -2.18 -7.28 3.72
CA VAL A 121 -1.80 -6.30 4.74
C VAL A 121 -1.33 -7.02 5.99
N ARG A 122 -0.17 -6.65 6.48
CA ARG A 122 0.40 -7.13 7.75
C ARG A 122 0.92 -5.95 8.56
N PRO A 123 0.92 -6.05 9.90
CA PRO A 123 1.49 -5.00 10.75
C PRO A 123 2.94 -4.68 10.39
N ALA A 124 3.34 -3.42 10.58
CA ALA A 124 4.74 -3.01 10.44
C ALA A 124 5.57 -3.64 11.59
N SER A 125 6.18 -4.77 11.31
CA SER A 125 7.03 -5.52 12.25
C SER A 125 8.39 -5.83 11.64
N GLY A 126 9.33 -6.28 12.46
CA GLY A 126 10.64 -6.73 11.98
C GLY A 126 10.59 -8.06 11.22
N HIS A 127 9.49 -8.83 11.33
CA HIS A 127 9.29 -10.13 10.70
C HIS A 127 7.99 -10.15 9.89
N PRO A 128 7.90 -9.42 8.77
CA PRO A 128 6.64 -9.18 8.08
C PRO A 128 6.07 -10.41 7.36
N LEU A 129 6.89 -11.45 7.15
CA LEU A 129 6.48 -12.66 6.42
C LEU A 129 6.11 -13.83 7.33
N SER A 130 6.17 -13.68 8.66
CA SER A 130 5.91 -14.78 9.60
C SER A 130 4.53 -15.45 9.42
N ASP A 131 3.53 -14.67 9.04
CA ASP A 131 2.14 -15.11 8.89
C ASP A 131 1.64 -15.04 7.44
N VAL A 132 2.56 -14.99 6.47
CA VAL A 132 2.21 -14.93 5.04
C VAL A 132 2.37 -16.30 4.43
N GLU A 133 1.24 -16.94 4.12
CA GLU A 133 1.19 -18.28 3.52
C GLU A 133 0.99 -18.28 2.00
N VAL A 134 0.69 -17.11 1.43
CA VAL A 134 0.44 -16.96 -0.01
C VAL A 134 1.71 -16.55 -0.76
N PRO A 135 1.92 -17.02 -2.00
CA PRO A 135 3.03 -16.54 -2.83
C PRO A 135 2.91 -15.03 -3.09
N LEU A 136 3.99 -14.30 -2.84
CA LEU A 136 4.07 -12.87 -3.11
C LEU A 136 4.81 -12.61 -4.42
N LYS A 137 4.25 -11.77 -5.26
CA LYS A 137 4.91 -11.26 -6.46
C LYS A 137 5.75 -10.03 -6.17
N PHE A 138 5.28 -9.19 -5.24
CA PHE A 138 5.91 -7.92 -4.91
C PHE A 138 5.76 -7.57 -3.43
N ALA A 139 6.83 -7.07 -2.84
CA ALA A 139 6.82 -6.48 -1.50
C ALA A 139 7.79 -5.31 -1.45
N ALA A 140 7.42 -4.24 -0.75
CA ALA A 140 8.33 -3.18 -0.35
C ALA A 140 8.62 -3.32 1.14
N MET A 141 9.90 -3.35 1.50
CA MET A 141 10.36 -3.57 2.86
C MET A 141 11.47 -2.60 3.22
N VAL A 142 11.59 -2.29 4.50
CA VAL A 142 12.78 -1.60 5.01
C VAL A 142 13.94 -2.60 5.20
N PRO A 143 15.22 -2.15 5.21
CA PRO A 143 16.38 -3.05 5.28
C PRO A 143 16.32 -4.06 6.41
N LEU A 144 15.85 -3.68 7.59
CA LEU A 144 15.72 -4.59 8.74
C LEU A 144 14.75 -5.74 8.45
N GLN A 145 13.64 -5.46 7.78
CA GLN A 145 12.66 -6.48 7.39
C GLN A 145 13.26 -7.48 6.39
N VAL A 146 14.04 -6.98 5.42
CA VAL A 146 14.76 -7.82 4.46
C VAL A 146 15.79 -8.70 5.17
N TYR A 147 16.56 -8.13 6.09
CA TYR A 147 17.55 -8.85 6.88
C TYR A 147 16.94 -9.99 7.70
N ASN A 148 15.79 -9.76 8.29
CA ASN A 148 15.06 -10.75 9.10
C ASN A 148 14.24 -11.76 8.28
N THR A 149 14.20 -11.60 6.95
CA THR A 149 13.44 -12.52 6.08
C THR A 149 14.23 -13.83 5.91
N PRO A 150 13.64 -15.00 6.23
CA PRO A 150 14.30 -16.28 6.05
C PRO A 150 14.72 -16.54 4.60
N VAL A 151 15.84 -17.25 4.41
CA VAL A 151 16.41 -17.57 3.08
C VAL A 151 15.42 -18.31 2.18
N SER A 152 14.47 -19.07 2.75
CA SER A 152 13.40 -19.75 2.00
C SER A 152 12.47 -18.81 1.22
N TYR A 153 12.45 -17.52 1.56
CA TYR A 153 11.70 -16.49 0.83
C TYR A 153 12.58 -15.67 -0.14
N THR A 154 13.87 -16.00 -0.26
CA THR A 154 14.85 -15.23 -1.03
C THR A 154 14.83 -15.45 -2.56
N HIS A 155 13.71 -15.80 -3.13
CA HIS A 155 13.46 -15.53 -4.55
C HIS A 155 13.04 -14.08 -4.80
N LEU A 156 13.20 -13.22 -3.80
CA LEU A 156 13.07 -11.77 -3.94
C LEU A 156 14.29 -11.27 -4.74
N ARG A 157 14.06 -10.85 -5.97
CA ARG A 157 15.04 -10.05 -6.69
C ARG A 157 15.18 -8.70 -5.99
N ALA A 158 16.35 -8.43 -5.48
CA ALA A 158 16.72 -7.09 -5.03
C ALA A 158 16.78 -6.13 -6.23
#